data_a8a24047cf58ba22f40ad7c3ef64fe90
#
_entry.id   a8a24047cf58ba22f40ad7c3ef64fe90
#
_cell.length_a   1.000
_cell.length_b   1.000
_cell.length_c   1.000
_cell.angle_alpha   90.00
_cell.angle_beta   90.00
_cell.angle_gamma   90.00
#
_symmetry.space_group_name_H-M   'P 1'
#
loop_
_entity.id
_entity.type
_entity.pdbx_description
1 polymer ?
#
loop_
_entity_poly.entity_id
_entity_poly.type
_entity_poly.pdbx_seq_one_letter_code
_entity_poly.pdbx_strand_id
1 'polypeptide(L)' 'MKKVTIGKNVTTIGKNAFTGSKKLKNITVKSSVLKSVGKNVFKGIYKKAVIKVPKSKYKKYKKLFNKKTGFGRKMKLKK' A
#
# COMPACT_ATOMS: atom_id res chain seq x y z
N MET A 1 -10.86 2.53 -10.25
CA MET A 1 -10.55 2.94 -8.87
C MET A 1 -9.25 3.74 -8.87
N LYS A 2 -9.33 5.02 -8.57
CA LYS A 2 -8.14 5.91 -8.59
C LYS A 2 -7.54 6.13 -7.22
N LYS A 3 -8.33 5.99 -6.17
CA LYS A 3 -7.91 6.19 -4.79
C LYS A 3 -8.46 5.09 -3.91
N VAL A 4 -7.66 4.69 -2.92
CA VAL A 4 -8.08 3.73 -1.91
C VAL A 4 -7.67 4.27 -0.55
N THR A 5 -8.56 4.16 0.42
CA THR A 5 -8.26 4.51 1.80
C THR A 5 -8.33 3.26 2.66
N ILE A 6 -7.26 2.97 3.36
CA ILE A 6 -7.19 1.85 4.29
C ILE A 6 -7.61 2.35 5.66
N GLY A 7 -8.70 1.82 6.19
CA GLY A 7 -9.33 2.29 7.41
C GLY A 7 -8.48 2.13 8.67
N LYS A 8 -8.87 2.83 9.71
CA LYS A 8 -8.12 2.86 10.98
C LYS A 8 -7.92 1.51 11.66
N ASN A 9 -8.87 0.61 11.49
CA ASN A 9 -8.86 -0.69 12.17
C ASN A 9 -8.36 -1.84 11.31
N VAL A 10 -7.86 -1.54 10.12
CA VAL A 10 -7.35 -2.57 9.23
C VAL A 10 -6.00 -3.06 9.75
N THR A 11 -5.91 -4.36 10.03
CA THR A 11 -4.69 -4.98 10.54
C THR A 11 -3.91 -5.72 9.47
N THR A 12 -4.59 -6.14 8.40
CA THR A 12 -3.98 -6.93 7.33
C THR A 12 -4.56 -6.54 5.99
N ILE A 13 -3.71 -6.44 4.97
CA ILE A 13 -4.15 -6.27 3.59
C ILE A 13 -4.02 -7.63 2.93
N GLY A 14 -5.13 -8.14 2.42
CA GLY A 14 -5.19 -9.46 1.84
C GLY A 14 -4.34 -9.62 0.59
N LYS A 15 -3.93 -10.86 0.33
CA LYS A 15 -3.21 -11.24 -0.88
C LYS A 15 -3.98 -10.78 -2.12
N ASN A 16 -3.28 -10.17 -3.07
CA ASN A 16 -3.86 -9.69 -4.34
C ASN A 16 -4.99 -8.66 -4.19
N ALA A 17 -5.08 -7.96 -3.07
CA ALA A 17 -6.20 -7.04 -2.81
C ALA A 17 -6.40 -5.99 -3.90
N PHE A 18 -5.33 -5.45 -4.46
CA PHE A 18 -5.41 -4.41 -5.48
C PHE A 18 -4.80 -4.84 -6.82
N THR A 19 -4.52 -6.13 -6.98
CA THR A 19 -3.89 -6.64 -8.20
C THR A 19 -4.70 -6.28 -9.43
N GLY A 20 -4.04 -5.73 -10.44
CA GLY A 20 -4.67 -5.39 -11.71
C GLY A 20 -5.38 -4.04 -11.74
N SER A 21 -5.37 -3.30 -10.64
CA SER A 21 -6.00 -1.98 -10.57
C SER A 21 -5.10 -0.93 -11.22
N LYS A 22 -4.99 -0.95 -12.54
CA LYS A 22 -4.07 -0.10 -13.31
C LYS A 22 -4.26 1.41 -13.11
N LYS A 23 -5.45 1.81 -12.74
CA LYS A 23 -5.77 3.23 -12.52
C LYS A 23 -5.59 3.68 -11.07
N LEU A 24 -5.23 2.76 -10.19
CA LEU A 24 -5.04 3.08 -8.78
C LEU A 24 -3.74 3.85 -8.60
N LYS A 25 -3.87 5.14 -8.35
CA LYS A 25 -2.75 6.07 -8.25
C LYS A 25 -2.42 6.48 -6.81
N ASN A 26 -3.41 6.48 -5.93
CA ASN A 26 -3.23 6.96 -4.58
C ASN A 26 -3.82 5.97 -3.57
N ILE A 27 -3.01 5.62 -2.59
CA ILE A 27 -3.43 4.75 -1.51
C ILE A 27 -3.11 5.48 -0.21
N THR A 28 -4.13 5.73 0.61
CA THR A 28 -3.95 6.37 1.90
C THR A 28 -4.15 5.34 3.00
N VAL A 29 -3.13 5.14 3.81
CA VAL A 29 -3.18 4.22 4.94
C VAL A 29 -3.43 5.02 6.20
N LYS A 30 -4.63 4.91 6.75
CA LYS A 30 -4.99 5.57 8.02
C LYS A 30 -4.75 4.67 9.22
N SER A 31 -4.53 3.37 8.94
CA SER A 31 -4.31 2.40 10.01
C SER A 31 -2.97 2.58 10.68
N SER A 32 -2.97 2.62 12.00
CA SER A 32 -1.74 2.57 12.81
C SER A 32 -1.51 1.18 13.38
N VAL A 33 -2.40 0.23 13.05
CA VAL A 33 -2.35 -1.13 13.57
C VAL A 33 -2.09 -2.18 12.48
N LEU A 34 -1.72 -1.73 11.28
CA LEU A 34 -1.43 -2.63 10.17
C LEU A 34 -0.22 -3.50 10.50
N LYS A 35 -0.42 -4.81 10.46
CA LYS A 35 0.62 -5.78 10.82
C LYS A 35 1.24 -6.48 9.62
N SER A 36 0.46 -6.70 8.58
CA SER A 36 0.97 -7.42 7.42
C SER A 36 0.29 -6.98 6.13
N VAL A 37 1.00 -7.15 5.04
CA VAL A 37 0.51 -6.84 3.69
C VAL A 37 0.74 -8.09 2.85
N GLY A 38 -0.31 -8.54 2.20
CA GLY A 38 -0.27 -9.76 1.42
C GLY A 38 0.62 -9.67 0.19
N LYS A 39 0.90 -10.84 -0.39
CA LYS A 39 1.70 -10.96 -1.59
C LYS A 39 0.95 -10.37 -2.79
N ASN A 40 1.67 -9.65 -3.66
CA ASN A 40 1.12 -9.09 -4.91
C ASN A 40 -0.02 -8.07 -4.71
N VAL A 41 -0.13 -7.47 -3.55
CA VAL A 41 -1.18 -6.48 -3.27
C VAL A 41 -1.14 -5.32 -4.26
N PHE A 42 0.05 -4.84 -4.59
CA PHE A 42 0.23 -3.69 -5.48
C PHE A 42 0.64 -4.07 -6.89
N LYS A 43 0.64 -5.35 -7.22
CA LYS A 43 1.03 -5.80 -8.55
C LYS A 43 0.00 -5.34 -9.59
N GLY A 44 0.47 -4.68 -10.65
CA GLY A 44 -0.42 -4.24 -11.72
C GLY A 44 -1.17 -2.96 -11.46
N ILE A 45 -0.88 -2.26 -10.38
CA ILE A 45 -1.44 -0.91 -10.15
C ILE A 45 -0.61 0.10 -10.95
N TYR A 46 -1.01 1.38 -10.90
CA TYR A 46 -0.29 2.42 -11.60
C TYR A 46 1.20 2.44 -11.19
N LYS A 47 2.09 2.53 -12.17
CA LYS A 47 3.55 2.43 -11.94
C LYS A 47 4.09 3.46 -10.95
N LYS A 48 3.54 4.66 -10.97
CA LYS A 48 3.99 5.77 -10.13
C LYS A 48 3.04 6.02 -8.96
N ALA A 49 2.33 5.00 -8.53
CA ALA A 49 1.38 5.14 -7.43
C ALA A 49 2.06 5.68 -6.17
N VAL A 50 1.31 6.48 -5.41
CA VAL A 50 1.79 7.07 -4.17
C VAL A 50 1.00 6.45 -3.02
N ILE A 51 1.73 5.98 -2.02
CA ILE A 51 1.14 5.38 -0.84
C ILE A 51 1.46 6.27 0.36
N LYS A 52 0.43 6.85 0.95
CA LYS A 52 0.59 7.72 2.11
C LYS A 52 0.34 6.93 3.38
N VAL A 53 1.27 7.00 4.32
CA VAL A 53 1.20 6.26 5.58
C VAL A 53 1.33 7.21 6.77
N PRO A 54 0.90 6.80 7.98
CA PRO A 54 1.09 7.62 9.17
C PRO A 54 2.58 7.86 9.41
N LYS A 55 2.92 9.10 9.73
CA LYS A 55 4.30 9.49 9.97
C LYS A 55 4.98 8.64 11.05
N SER A 56 4.26 8.34 12.13
CA SER A 56 4.79 7.53 13.22
C SER A 56 5.05 6.08 12.84
N LYS A 57 4.41 5.59 11.77
CA LYS A 57 4.54 4.21 11.31
C LYS A 57 5.29 4.09 9.99
N TYR A 58 5.83 5.18 9.49
CA TYR A 58 6.51 5.21 8.20
C TYR A 58 7.61 4.14 8.09
N LYS A 59 8.50 4.09 9.05
CA LYS A 59 9.61 3.14 9.03
C LYS A 59 9.12 1.69 9.04
N LYS A 60 8.11 1.41 9.84
CA LYS A 60 7.53 0.07 9.93
C LYS A 60 6.88 -0.34 8.64
N TYR A 61 6.06 0.54 8.07
CA TYR A 61 5.31 0.24 6.85
C TYR A 61 6.21 0.18 5.63
N LYS A 62 7.30 0.92 5.62
CA LYS A 62 8.29 0.84 4.55
C LYS A 62 8.81 -0.59 4.39
N LYS A 63 8.95 -1.31 5.49
CA LYS A 63 9.37 -2.72 5.46
C LYS A 63 8.26 -3.64 5.00
N LEU A 64 7.01 -3.28 5.27
CA LEU A 64 5.86 -4.08 4.85
C LEU A 64 5.60 -3.96 3.35
N PHE A 65 5.80 -2.78 2.79
CA PHE A 65 5.58 -2.52 1.38
C PHE A 65 6.87 -2.77 0.60
N ASN A 66 7.15 -4.04 0.33
CA ASN A 66 8.37 -4.46 -0.34
C ASN A 66 8.04 -5.10 -1.69
N LYS A 67 9.06 -5.67 -2.36
CA LYS A 67 8.89 -6.28 -3.68
C LYS A 67 7.86 -7.42 -3.68
N LYS A 68 7.72 -8.13 -2.59
CA LYS A 68 6.76 -9.24 -2.48
C LYS A 68 5.32 -8.76 -2.59
N THR A 69 5.05 -7.53 -2.17
CA THR A 69 3.72 -6.95 -2.27
C THR A 69 3.45 -6.33 -3.64
N GLY A 70 4.46 -6.30 -4.51
CA GLY A 70 4.34 -5.66 -5.82
C GLY A 70 4.73 -4.18 -5.81
N PHE A 71 5.27 -3.69 -4.71
CA PHE A 71 5.69 -2.29 -4.59
C PHE A 71 6.87 -2.04 -5.55
N GLY A 72 6.62 -1.23 -6.57
CA GLY A 72 7.61 -0.97 -7.61
C GLY A 72 8.58 0.16 -7.29
N ARG A 73 9.66 0.23 -8.06
CA ARG A 73 10.68 1.26 -7.89
C ARG A 73 10.16 2.69 -8.04
N LYS A 74 9.20 2.87 -8.95
CA LYS A 74 8.65 4.19 -9.24
C LYS A 74 7.54 4.61 -8.28
N MET A 75 7.05 3.68 -7.50
CA MET A 75 6.06 3.98 -6.48
C MET A 75 6.72 4.71 -5.32
N LYS A 76 5.97 5.60 -4.68
CA LYS A 76 6.50 6.38 -3.57
C LYS A 76 5.72 6.11 -2.30
N LEU A 77 6.44 6.03 -1.20
CA LEU A 77 5.86 5.93 0.13
C LEU A 77 6.03 7.29 0.80
N LYS A 78 4.91 7.92 1.13
CA LYS A 78 4.91 9.23 1.77
C LYS A 78 4.33 9.18 3.17
N LYS A 79 4.74 10.13 3.97
CA LYS A 79 4.25 10.26 5.35
C LYS A 79 3.50 11.55 5.58
#